data_fce0e6d9b3e0ebe9808fa10f07557802
#
_entry.id   fce0e6d9b3e0ebe9808fa10f07557802
#
_cell.length_a   1.000
_cell.length_b   1.000
_cell.length_c   1.000
_cell.angle_alpha   90.00
_cell.angle_beta   90.00
_cell.angle_gamma   90.00
#
_symmetry.space_group_name_H-M   'P 1'
#
loop_
_entity.id
_entity.type
_entity.pdbx_description
1 polymer ?
#
loop_
_entity_poly.entity_id
_entity_poly.type
_entity_poly.pdbx_seq_one_letter_code
_entity_poly.pdbx_strand_id
1 'polypeptide(L)'
;LTHYPRRWIDRTKEATIAGAIEGTDSLVIGEVRSVSSPPKGARRGPSRVTATIADESGRLSIVFFNQPWRERQLKIGSYVAVFGRLGSFNGTKQMANPTVDVLGDPDERPRPIVAVYPQSEKIDLPSWVVLKSIDETLNRCRARGISDPLPKAMRKKYKLMDRQDALFGIHVPETFAEKEMARRRLAFDELLRVQLVLVMRKRLIERDSIGIQHKVNGQLVARFYQHLPYELTQAQHRVIAEIEADLASPHPMHRLLQGDVGAGKTIVAVSAMLAAVDEPRSPCSPLKPPLLKPSAYLAYKLVLGSNL
;
A
#
# COMPACT_ATOMS: atom_id res chain seq x y z
N LEU A 1 -2.01 13.45 6.69
CA LEU A 1 -2.05 13.12 5.25
C LEU A 1 -1.41 11.76 4.89
N THR A 2 -0.66 11.14 5.78
CA THR A 2 -0.08 9.79 5.59
C THR A 2 -1.01 8.65 6.02
N HIS A 3 -2.19 8.96 6.53
CA HIS A 3 -3.21 7.99 6.86
C HIS A 3 -4.08 7.73 5.63
N TYR A 4 -3.69 6.76 4.82
CA TYR A 4 -4.35 6.49 3.54
C TYR A 4 -5.66 5.71 3.71
N PRO A 5 -6.64 5.91 2.78
CA PRO A 5 -7.86 5.13 2.77
C PRO A 5 -7.57 3.64 2.55
N ARG A 6 -8.37 2.80 3.19
CA ARG A 6 -8.32 1.34 2.99
C ARG A 6 -9.01 0.91 1.70
N ARG A 7 -10.11 1.60 1.34
CA ARG A 7 -10.90 1.36 0.13
C ARG A 7 -11.62 2.63 -0.28
N TRP A 8 -12.16 2.62 -1.50
CA TRP A 8 -13.00 3.70 -2.04
C TRP A 8 -14.34 3.11 -2.43
N ILE A 9 -15.40 3.85 -2.14
CA ILE A 9 -16.77 3.51 -2.49
C ILE A 9 -17.12 4.30 -3.76
N ASP A 10 -17.52 3.56 -4.79
CA ASP A 10 -18.03 4.13 -6.02
C ASP A 10 -19.50 4.51 -5.83
N ARG A 11 -19.80 5.78 -5.96
CA ARG A 11 -21.16 6.36 -5.90
C ARG A 11 -21.58 6.98 -7.23
N THR A 12 -20.89 6.67 -8.32
CA THR A 12 -21.23 7.22 -9.64
C THR A 12 -22.53 6.67 -10.19
N LYS A 13 -23.02 5.55 -9.67
CA LYS A 13 -24.26 4.90 -10.10
C LYS A 13 -25.43 5.46 -9.30
N GLU A 14 -25.86 6.67 -9.66
CA GLU A 14 -27.11 7.23 -9.18
C GLU A 14 -28.28 6.50 -9.83
N ALA A 15 -29.26 6.10 -9.03
CA ALA A 15 -30.47 5.45 -9.47
C ALA A 15 -31.69 6.12 -8.83
N THR A 16 -32.80 6.15 -9.54
CA THR A 16 -34.09 6.46 -8.92
C THR A 16 -34.52 5.33 -7.99
N ILE A 17 -35.36 5.61 -7.01
CA ILE A 17 -35.86 4.59 -6.06
C ILE A 17 -36.55 3.44 -6.81
N ALA A 18 -37.33 3.73 -7.87
CA ALA A 18 -37.95 2.69 -8.67
C ALA A 18 -36.93 1.88 -9.47
N GLY A 19 -35.92 2.55 -10.05
CA GLY A 19 -34.89 1.95 -10.92
C GLY A 19 -33.79 1.20 -10.15
N ALA A 20 -33.66 1.41 -8.85
CA ALA A 20 -32.66 0.71 -8.04
C ALA A 20 -32.96 -0.79 -7.95
N ILE A 21 -31.95 -1.62 -8.23
CA ILE A 21 -32.03 -3.08 -8.33
C ILE A 21 -31.74 -3.72 -6.96
N GLU A 22 -32.61 -4.61 -6.52
CA GLU A 22 -32.44 -5.34 -5.28
C GLU A 22 -31.17 -6.22 -5.30
N GLY A 23 -30.45 -6.25 -4.18
CA GLY A 23 -29.18 -6.97 -4.04
C GLY A 23 -27.96 -6.23 -4.55
N THR A 24 -28.11 -5.03 -5.14
CA THR A 24 -27.00 -4.19 -5.62
C THR A 24 -26.78 -2.97 -4.74
N ASP A 25 -25.54 -2.45 -4.75
CA ASP A 25 -25.21 -1.18 -4.13
C ASP A 25 -25.63 -0.04 -5.07
N SER A 26 -26.43 0.89 -4.56
CA SER A 26 -26.98 2.01 -5.34
C SER A 26 -26.89 3.32 -4.53
N LEU A 27 -26.66 4.42 -5.24
CA LEU A 27 -26.84 5.76 -4.71
C LEU A 27 -28.24 6.24 -5.07
N VAL A 28 -29.02 6.66 -4.08
CA VAL A 28 -30.35 7.23 -4.25
C VAL A 28 -30.39 8.61 -3.59
N ILE A 29 -30.91 9.60 -4.28
CA ILE A 29 -31.16 10.94 -3.74
C ILE A 29 -32.65 11.09 -3.52
N GLY A 30 -33.05 11.60 -2.36
CA GLY A 30 -34.46 11.80 -2.06
C GLY A 30 -34.69 12.71 -0.85
N GLU A 31 -35.92 13.18 -0.71
CA GLU A 31 -36.35 14.00 0.40
C GLU A 31 -36.78 13.13 1.58
N VAL A 32 -36.37 13.48 2.79
CA VAL A 32 -36.81 12.81 4.04
C VAL A 32 -38.26 13.15 4.33
N ARG A 33 -39.13 12.14 4.25
CA ARG A 33 -40.58 12.27 4.48
C ARG A 33 -40.98 11.97 5.92
N SER A 34 -40.29 11.02 6.56
CA SER A 34 -40.57 10.65 7.95
C SER A 34 -39.34 10.11 8.63
N VAL A 35 -39.25 10.31 9.93
CA VAL A 35 -38.22 9.70 10.80
C VAL A 35 -38.93 9.16 12.03
N SER A 36 -38.65 7.90 12.36
CA SER A 36 -39.22 7.23 13.53
C SER A 36 -38.10 6.58 14.32
N SER A 37 -38.13 6.79 15.62
CA SER A 37 -37.26 6.12 16.60
C SER A 37 -38.10 5.48 17.70
N PRO A 38 -37.66 4.37 18.31
CA PRO A 38 -38.38 3.79 19.41
C PRO A 38 -38.42 4.76 20.60
N PRO A 39 -39.54 4.76 21.37
CA PRO A 39 -39.65 5.65 22.52
C PRO A 39 -38.55 5.38 23.53
N LYS A 40 -38.03 6.48 24.14
CA LYS A 40 -37.04 6.41 25.20
C LYS A 40 -37.52 5.58 26.35
N GLY A 41 -36.94 4.39 26.55
CA GLY A 41 -37.34 3.46 27.63
C GLY A 41 -37.75 2.04 27.17
N ALA A 42 -37.82 1.76 25.90
CA ALA A 42 -38.04 0.39 25.41
C ALA A 42 -36.82 -0.49 25.76
N ARG A 43 -36.98 -1.33 26.76
CA ARG A 43 -35.89 -2.05 27.47
C ARG A 43 -35.30 -3.28 26.76
N ARG A 44 -35.68 -3.63 25.52
CA ARG A 44 -35.14 -4.83 24.83
C ARG A 44 -34.99 -4.61 23.34
N GLY A 45 -33.77 -4.63 22.88
CA GLY A 45 -33.37 -4.66 21.48
C GLY A 45 -32.35 -3.57 21.08
N PRO A 46 -31.64 -3.73 19.95
CA PRO A 46 -30.78 -2.71 19.43
C PRO A 46 -31.56 -1.44 19.10
N SER A 47 -31.03 -0.28 19.43
CA SER A 47 -31.61 1.01 19.05
C SER A 47 -31.82 1.04 17.53
N ARG A 48 -33.03 1.28 17.07
CA ARG A 48 -33.42 1.28 15.65
C ARG A 48 -33.99 2.64 15.28
N VAL A 49 -33.36 3.34 14.34
CA VAL A 49 -33.94 4.54 13.71
C VAL A 49 -34.36 4.17 12.31
N THR A 50 -35.58 4.47 11.94
CA THR A 50 -36.12 4.26 10.60
C THR A 50 -36.51 5.60 10.00
N ALA A 51 -36.06 5.88 8.79
CA ALA A 51 -36.51 7.02 8.04
C ALA A 51 -37.04 6.58 6.66
N THR A 52 -38.00 7.31 6.14
CA THR A 52 -38.50 7.12 4.77
C THR A 52 -38.06 8.29 3.95
N ILE A 53 -37.38 7.99 2.85
CA ILE A 53 -37.04 8.97 1.81
C ILE A 53 -37.89 8.74 0.57
N ALA A 54 -38.13 9.78 -0.18
CA ALA A 54 -38.90 9.72 -1.41
C ALA A 54 -38.26 10.56 -2.49
N ASP A 55 -38.28 10.06 -3.72
CA ASP A 55 -38.07 10.80 -4.95
C ASP A 55 -39.36 10.80 -5.78
N GLU A 56 -39.29 11.32 -7.02
CA GLU A 56 -40.45 11.32 -7.94
C GLU A 56 -40.89 9.90 -8.33
N SER A 57 -40.03 8.91 -8.22
CA SER A 57 -40.24 7.52 -8.65
C SER A 57 -40.80 6.60 -7.59
N GLY A 58 -40.62 6.93 -6.29
CA GLY A 58 -41.08 6.03 -5.24
C GLY A 58 -40.62 6.40 -3.82
N ARG A 59 -40.71 5.40 -2.93
CA ARG A 59 -40.31 5.53 -1.52
C ARG A 59 -39.31 4.43 -1.15
N LEU A 60 -38.32 4.80 -0.33
CA LEU A 60 -37.29 3.91 0.20
C LEU A 60 -37.24 4.04 1.71
N SER A 61 -37.31 2.90 2.40
CA SER A 61 -37.10 2.83 3.86
C SER A 61 -35.59 2.71 4.13
N ILE A 62 -35.06 3.53 5.02
CA ILE A 62 -33.69 3.42 5.49
C ILE A 62 -33.69 3.12 6.98
N VAL A 63 -32.94 2.11 7.40
CA VAL A 63 -32.93 1.62 8.78
C VAL A 63 -31.52 1.65 9.33
N PHE A 64 -31.37 2.26 10.50
CA PHE A 64 -30.10 2.34 11.23
C PHE A 64 -30.20 1.55 12.53
N PHE A 65 -29.24 0.66 12.75
CA PHE A 65 -29.10 -0.09 13.99
C PHE A 65 -27.98 0.52 14.82
N ASN A 66 -28.23 0.70 16.13
CA ASN A 66 -27.28 1.27 17.09
C ASN A 66 -26.75 2.68 16.73
N GLN A 67 -27.55 3.48 16.03
CA GLN A 67 -27.21 4.83 15.61
C GLN A 67 -28.31 5.85 15.99
N PRO A 68 -28.62 6.06 17.29
CA PRO A 68 -29.73 6.94 17.70
C PRO A 68 -29.52 8.42 17.31
N TRP A 69 -28.28 8.82 17.07
CA TRP A 69 -27.92 10.18 16.64
C TRP A 69 -28.43 10.51 15.22
N ARG A 70 -28.76 9.51 14.42
CA ARG A 70 -29.32 9.68 13.06
C ARG A 70 -30.69 10.39 13.08
N GLU A 71 -31.46 10.23 14.12
CA GLU A 71 -32.74 10.95 14.30
C GLU A 71 -32.55 12.48 14.27
N ARG A 72 -31.46 12.97 14.88
CA ARG A 72 -31.14 14.41 14.88
C ARG A 72 -30.56 14.89 13.57
N GLN A 73 -29.93 14.00 12.82
CA GLN A 73 -29.28 14.32 11.53
C GLN A 73 -30.32 14.41 10.41
N LEU A 74 -31.29 13.52 10.39
CA LEU A 74 -32.29 13.40 9.35
C LEU A 74 -33.51 14.29 9.69
N LYS A 75 -33.56 15.47 9.12
CA LYS A 75 -34.70 16.37 9.31
C LYS A 75 -35.72 16.15 8.20
N ILE A 76 -37.01 16.08 8.55
CA ILE A 76 -38.12 16.02 7.57
C ILE A 76 -38.04 17.22 6.66
N GLY A 77 -38.16 17.00 5.35
CA GLY A 77 -38.02 18.00 4.30
C GLY A 77 -36.58 18.25 3.82
N SER A 78 -35.55 17.66 4.47
CA SER A 78 -34.18 17.75 3.96
C SER A 78 -33.93 16.76 2.84
N TYR A 79 -33.07 17.12 1.88
CA TYR A 79 -32.60 16.21 0.87
C TYR A 79 -31.39 15.42 1.37
N VAL A 80 -31.36 14.14 1.04
CA VAL A 80 -30.29 13.23 1.45
C VAL A 80 -29.87 12.35 0.27
N ALA A 81 -28.55 12.14 0.18
CA ALA A 81 -27.99 11.13 -0.70
C ALA A 81 -27.70 9.87 0.13
N VAL A 82 -28.30 8.76 -0.24
CA VAL A 82 -28.24 7.49 0.47
C VAL A 82 -27.56 6.46 -0.39
N PHE A 83 -26.44 5.90 0.11
CA PHE A 83 -25.70 4.84 -0.57
C PHE A 83 -25.67 3.57 0.27
N GLY A 84 -26.06 2.47 -0.32
CA GLY A 84 -26.04 1.18 0.33
C GLY A 84 -26.64 0.08 -0.52
N ARG A 85 -26.62 -1.12 0.01
CA ARG A 85 -27.20 -2.28 -0.65
C ARG A 85 -28.73 -2.25 -0.50
N LEU A 86 -29.40 -2.28 -1.64
CA LEU A 86 -30.85 -2.33 -1.66
C LEU A 86 -31.33 -3.74 -1.32
N GLY A 87 -32.23 -3.85 -0.36
CA GLY A 87 -32.97 -5.07 -0.05
C GLY A 87 -34.47 -4.79 -0.07
N SER A 88 -35.26 -5.80 0.33
CA SER A 88 -36.71 -5.72 0.51
C SER A 88 -37.07 -6.22 1.87
N PHE A 89 -38.02 -5.55 2.51
CA PHE A 89 -38.63 -6.02 3.78
C PHE A 89 -40.13 -5.76 3.74
N ASN A 90 -40.91 -6.81 3.91
CA ASN A 90 -42.38 -6.77 3.82
C ASN A 90 -42.86 -6.07 2.50
N GLY A 91 -42.24 -6.38 1.38
CA GLY A 91 -42.62 -5.81 0.10
C GLY A 91 -42.20 -4.34 -0.12
N THR A 92 -41.51 -3.74 0.83
CA THR A 92 -41.01 -2.35 0.72
C THR A 92 -39.49 -2.35 0.50
N LYS A 93 -39.03 -1.55 -0.46
CA LYS A 93 -37.58 -1.33 -0.68
C LYS A 93 -36.93 -0.76 0.58
N GLN A 94 -35.84 -1.36 1.02
CA GLN A 94 -35.17 -0.98 2.26
C GLN A 94 -33.65 -1.04 2.10
N MET A 95 -32.96 -0.08 2.73
CA MET A 95 -31.52 -0.14 2.95
C MET A 95 -31.19 -0.19 4.45
N ALA A 96 -30.35 -1.13 4.85
CA ALA A 96 -29.89 -1.28 6.23
C ALA A 96 -28.52 -0.65 6.44
N ASN A 97 -28.37 0.23 7.43
CA ASN A 97 -27.17 0.96 7.75
C ASN A 97 -26.49 1.64 6.53
N PRO A 98 -27.23 2.33 5.65
CA PRO A 98 -26.64 2.99 4.51
C PRO A 98 -25.73 4.14 4.96
N THR A 99 -24.83 4.55 4.05
CA THR A 99 -24.15 5.83 4.20
C THR A 99 -25.10 6.93 3.76
N VAL A 100 -25.20 8.00 4.55
CA VAL A 100 -26.10 9.13 4.27
C VAL A 100 -25.33 10.42 4.36
N ASP A 101 -25.43 11.21 3.29
CA ASP A 101 -24.98 12.60 3.24
C ASP A 101 -26.21 13.50 3.17
N VAL A 102 -26.30 14.48 4.07
CA VAL A 102 -27.36 15.50 4.04
C VAL A 102 -26.92 16.58 3.06
N LEU A 103 -27.76 16.83 2.07
CA LEU A 103 -27.52 17.81 1.02
C LEU A 103 -28.10 19.16 1.44
N GLY A 104 -27.41 20.26 1.09
CA GLY A 104 -27.89 21.60 1.34
C GLY A 104 -28.91 22.07 0.28
N ASP A 105 -28.78 21.55 -0.91
CA ASP A 105 -29.61 21.86 -2.07
C ASP A 105 -30.03 20.54 -2.77
N PRO A 106 -31.25 20.45 -3.35
CA PRO A 106 -31.68 19.30 -4.14
C PRO A 106 -30.76 18.97 -5.33
N ASP A 107 -30.11 19.98 -5.88
CA ASP A 107 -29.19 19.84 -7.01
C ASP A 107 -27.75 19.54 -6.59
N GLU A 108 -27.46 19.62 -5.29
CA GLU A 108 -26.14 19.24 -4.76
C GLU A 108 -25.89 17.74 -5.01
N ARG A 109 -24.74 17.45 -5.59
CA ARG A 109 -24.33 16.05 -5.82
C ARG A 109 -23.27 15.63 -4.80
N PRO A 110 -23.43 14.46 -4.19
CA PRO A 110 -22.42 13.91 -3.30
C PRO A 110 -21.16 13.57 -4.09
N ARG A 111 -20.04 13.46 -3.39
CA ARG A 111 -18.79 13.04 -4.02
C ARG A 111 -18.96 11.69 -4.73
N PRO A 112 -18.55 11.59 -6.00
CA PRO A 112 -18.73 10.36 -6.78
C PRO A 112 -17.91 9.19 -6.21
N ILE A 113 -16.79 9.49 -5.58
CA ILE A 113 -15.91 8.49 -4.95
C ILE A 113 -15.62 8.93 -3.52
N VAL A 114 -15.91 8.06 -2.56
CA VAL A 114 -15.71 8.35 -1.14
C VAL A 114 -14.66 7.41 -0.55
N ALA A 115 -13.64 8.01 0.03
CA ALA A 115 -12.59 7.29 0.74
C ALA A 115 -13.09 6.73 2.09
N VAL A 116 -12.78 5.46 2.36
CA VAL A 116 -13.09 4.78 3.63
C VAL A 116 -11.80 4.48 4.36
N TYR A 117 -11.68 5.03 5.56
CA TYR A 117 -10.49 4.87 6.39
C TYR A 117 -10.62 3.68 7.36
N PRO A 118 -9.49 3.14 7.82
CA PRO A 118 -9.47 2.19 8.91
C PRO A 118 -10.20 2.78 10.13
N GLN A 119 -11.06 1.99 10.73
CA GLN A 119 -11.81 2.35 11.93
C GLN A 119 -11.16 1.71 13.15
N SER A 120 -11.30 2.35 14.30
CA SER A 120 -10.86 1.79 15.58
C SER A 120 -12.01 1.79 16.56
N GLU A 121 -12.54 0.61 16.84
CA GLU A 121 -13.59 0.43 17.85
C GLU A 121 -13.10 0.75 19.27
N LYS A 122 -11.79 0.54 19.54
CA LYS A 122 -11.19 0.78 20.86
C LYS A 122 -11.22 2.25 21.28
N ILE A 123 -11.18 3.18 20.33
CA ILE A 123 -11.14 4.62 20.58
C ILE A 123 -12.35 5.34 19.96
N ASP A 124 -13.37 4.59 19.56
CA ASP A 124 -14.59 5.12 18.91
C ASP A 124 -14.30 6.12 17.79
N LEU A 125 -13.36 5.76 16.89
CA LEU A 125 -12.96 6.59 15.77
C LEU A 125 -13.58 6.05 14.46
N PRO A 126 -14.76 6.52 14.08
CA PRO A 126 -15.39 6.12 12.82
C PRO A 126 -14.74 6.80 11.61
N SER A 127 -14.81 6.13 10.44
CA SER A 127 -14.21 6.60 9.19
C SER A 127 -14.61 8.02 8.79
N TRP A 128 -15.86 8.44 9.07
CA TRP A 128 -16.34 9.77 8.71
C TRP A 128 -15.66 10.92 9.49
N VAL A 129 -15.26 10.65 10.75
CA VAL A 129 -14.49 11.63 11.55
C VAL A 129 -13.12 11.85 10.95
N VAL A 130 -12.47 10.74 10.53
CA VAL A 130 -11.18 10.79 9.84
C VAL A 130 -11.31 11.54 8.51
N LEU A 131 -12.35 11.24 7.73
CA LEU A 131 -12.62 11.91 6.46
C LEU A 131 -12.77 13.42 6.65
N LYS A 132 -13.61 13.86 7.61
CA LYS A 132 -13.81 15.28 7.92
C LYS A 132 -12.50 15.97 8.31
N SER A 133 -11.69 15.33 9.14
CA SER A 133 -10.39 15.86 9.58
C SER A 133 -9.40 15.99 8.42
N ILE A 134 -9.42 15.05 7.49
CA ILE A 134 -8.60 15.09 6.28
C ILE A 134 -9.07 16.19 5.35
N ASP A 135 -10.37 16.34 5.13
CA ASP A 135 -10.95 17.42 4.32
C ASP A 135 -10.52 18.80 4.84
N GLU A 136 -10.63 19.02 6.13
CA GLU A 136 -10.21 20.27 6.77
C GLU A 136 -8.70 20.49 6.59
N THR A 137 -7.90 19.41 6.73
CA THR A 137 -6.45 19.48 6.53
C THR A 137 -6.09 19.82 5.09
N LEU A 138 -6.73 19.18 4.12
CA LEU A 138 -6.52 19.44 2.69
C LEU A 138 -6.89 20.87 2.31
N ASN A 139 -8.02 21.39 2.84
CA ASN A 139 -8.44 22.77 2.60
C ASN A 139 -7.43 23.79 3.13
N ARG A 140 -6.87 23.55 4.31
CA ARG A 140 -5.78 24.38 4.88
C ARG A 140 -4.50 24.29 4.05
N CYS A 141 -4.17 23.09 3.55
CA CYS A 141 -2.99 22.87 2.71
C CYS A 141 -3.13 23.49 1.32
N ARG A 142 -4.36 23.58 0.78
CA ARG A 142 -4.61 24.15 -0.56
C ARG A 142 -4.13 25.59 -0.65
N ALA A 143 -4.40 26.40 0.37
CA ALA A 143 -4.01 27.81 0.40
C ALA A 143 -2.49 28.01 0.54
N ARG A 144 -1.77 27.09 1.22
CA ARG A 144 -0.33 27.18 1.48
C ARG A 144 0.52 26.48 0.43
N GLY A 145 -0.08 25.57 -0.32
CA GLY A 145 0.63 24.64 -1.20
C GLY A 145 1.37 23.54 -0.44
N ILE A 146 1.63 22.43 -1.12
CA ILE A 146 2.46 21.32 -0.60
C ILE A 146 3.68 21.20 -1.50
N SER A 147 4.87 21.43 -0.95
CA SER A 147 6.11 21.33 -1.73
C SER A 147 6.35 19.90 -2.22
N ASP A 148 6.79 19.80 -3.46
CA ASP A 148 7.17 18.52 -4.06
C ASP A 148 8.69 18.33 -3.97
N PRO A 149 9.19 17.30 -3.25
CA PRO A 149 10.62 17.04 -3.15
C PRO A 149 11.21 16.47 -4.42
N LEU A 150 10.39 15.96 -5.38
CA LEU A 150 10.90 15.41 -6.62
C LEU A 150 11.13 16.50 -7.67
N PRO A 151 12.31 16.53 -8.32
CA PRO A 151 12.58 17.43 -9.43
C PRO A 151 11.59 17.23 -10.58
N LYS A 152 11.20 18.32 -11.25
CA LYS A 152 10.26 18.28 -12.40
C LYS A 152 10.71 17.30 -13.49
N ALA A 153 12.02 17.21 -13.78
CA ALA A 153 12.58 16.29 -14.76
C ALA A 153 12.30 14.81 -14.38
N MET A 154 12.44 14.47 -13.09
CA MET A 154 12.18 13.12 -12.60
C MET A 154 10.69 12.78 -12.70
N ARG A 155 9.81 13.71 -12.30
CA ARG A 155 8.36 13.53 -12.43
C ARG A 155 7.95 13.27 -13.89
N LYS A 156 8.50 14.05 -14.83
CA LYS A 156 8.26 13.86 -16.28
C LYS A 156 8.76 12.50 -16.76
N LYS A 157 9.98 12.10 -16.38
CA LYS A 157 10.60 10.81 -16.77
C LYS A 157 9.75 9.62 -16.35
N TYR A 158 9.23 9.62 -15.12
CA TYR A 158 8.46 8.51 -14.56
C TYR A 158 6.95 8.68 -14.68
N LYS A 159 6.49 9.74 -15.37
CA LYS A 159 5.05 10.08 -15.56
C LYS A 159 4.30 10.12 -14.21
N LEU A 160 4.86 10.85 -13.27
CA LEU A 160 4.30 11.03 -11.93
C LEU A 160 3.59 12.37 -11.83
N MET A 161 2.42 12.36 -11.19
CA MET A 161 1.70 13.60 -10.89
C MET A 161 2.41 14.40 -9.79
N ASP A 162 2.03 15.66 -9.59
CA ASP A 162 2.50 16.48 -8.49
C ASP A 162 2.12 15.88 -7.14
N ARG A 163 2.91 16.16 -6.12
CA ARG A 163 2.67 15.64 -4.77
C ARG A 163 1.38 16.15 -4.16
N GLN A 164 1.07 17.42 -4.36
CA GLN A 164 -0.18 18.01 -3.87
C GLN A 164 -1.36 17.33 -4.53
N ASP A 165 -1.36 17.22 -5.86
CA ASP A 165 -2.42 16.55 -6.61
C ASP A 165 -2.58 15.09 -6.21
N ALA A 166 -1.47 14.39 -5.92
CA ALA A 166 -1.51 13.02 -5.45
C ALA A 166 -2.14 12.89 -4.05
N LEU A 167 -1.88 13.83 -3.14
CA LEU A 167 -2.51 13.83 -1.83
C LEU A 167 -4.01 14.15 -1.93
N PHE A 168 -4.40 15.05 -2.81
CA PHE A 168 -5.82 15.31 -3.05
C PHE A 168 -6.48 14.10 -3.74
N GLY A 169 -5.90 13.59 -4.82
CA GLY A 169 -6.46 12.48 -5.59
C GLY A 169 -6.52 11.14 -4.85
N ILE A 170 -5.75 10.92 -3.79
CA ILE A 170 -5.87 9.70 -2.97
C ILE A 170 -7.00 9.81 -1.94
N HIS A 171 -7.25 11.01 -1.39
CA HIS A 171 -8.24 11.23 -0.35
C HIS A 171 -9.60 11.67 -0.90
N VAL A 172 -9.61 12.47 -1.96
CA VAL A 172 -10.81 13.07 -2.56
C VAL A 172 -10.73 12.96 -4.08
N PRO A 173 -10.66 11.75 -4.65
CA PRO A 173 -10.58 11.58 -6.09
C PRO A 173 -11.91 11.91 -6.78
N GLU A 174 -11.84 12.55 -7.95
CA GLU A 174 -12.99 12.73 -8.83
C GLU A 174 -13.20 11.51 -9.71
N THR A 175 -12.13 10.81 -10.06
CA THR A 175 -12.16 9.60 -10.90
C THR A 175 -11.29 8.49 -10.33
N PHE A 176 -11.59 7.23 -10.69
CA PHE A 176 -10.73 6.10 -10.35
C PHE A 176 -9.36 6.16 -11.03
N ALA A 177 -9.28 6.76 -12.23
CA ALA A 177 -8.01 6.98 -12.92
C ALA A 177 -7.11 7.95 -12.12
N GLU A 178 -7.68 9.05 -11.63
CA GLU A 178 -6.96 9.99 -10.76
C GLU A 178 -6.46 9.30 -9.48
N LYS A 179 -7.31 8.52 -8.82
CA LYS A 179 -6.94 7.73 -7.64
C LYS A 179 -5.76 6.81 -7.91
N GLU A 180 -5.73 6.11 -9.04
CA GLU A 180 -4.63 5.22 -9.39
C GLU A 180 -3.33 6.00 -9.69
N MET A 181 -3.41 7.13 -10.37
CA MET A 181 -2.25 8.01 -10.57
C MET A 181 -1.72 8.54 -9.24
N ALA A 182 -2.60 8.95 -8.34
CA ALA A 182 -2.25 9.39 -7.00
C ALA A 182 -1.57 8.28 -6.19
N ARG A 183 -2.15 7.08 -6.18
CA ARG A 183 -1.58 5.90 -5.52
C ARG A 183 -0.19 5.56 -6.05
N ARG A 184 -0.02 5.57 -7.39
CA ARG A 184 1.27 5.33 -8.03
C ARG A 184 2.33 6.34 -7.58
N ARG A 185 1.96 7.64 -7.49
CA ARG A 185 2.87 8.68 -7.03
C ARG A 185 3.27 8.47 -5.57
N LEU A 186 2.33 8.24 -4.68
CA LEU A 186 2.61 8.08 -3.25
C LEU A 186 3.40 6.80 -2.96
N ALA A 187 3.08 5.69 -3.64
CA ALA A 187 3.88 4.47 -3.56
C ALA A 187 5.33 4.68 -4.06
N PHE A 188 5.51 5.46 -5.14
CA PHE A 188 6.84 5.83 -5.60
C PHE A 188 7.61 6.62 -4.54
N ASP A 189 6.98 7.60 -3.88
CA ASP A 189 7.61 8.39 -2.83
C ASP A 189 8.07 7.53 -1.64
N GLU A 190 7.24 6.57 -1.22
CA GLU A 190 7.57 5.65 -0.13
C GLU A 190 8.73 4.72 -0.50
N LEU A 191 8.65 4.07 -1.66
CA LEU A 191 9.70 3.18 -2.14
C LEU A 191 11.02 3.93 -2.40
N LEU A 192 10.96 5.13 -2.98
CA LEU A 192 12.14 5.96 -3.19
C LEU A 192 12.82 6.31 -1.86
N ARG A 193 12.05 6.66 -0.83
CA ARG A 193 12.60 6.96 0.51
C ARG A 193 13.37 5.76 1.07
N VAL A 194 12.80 4.56 0.98
CA VAL A 194 13.48 3.34 1.43
C VAL A 194 14.74 3.10 0.60
N GLN A 195 14.66 3.22 -0.72
CA GLN A 195 15.82 3.02 -1.61
C GLN A 195 16.93 4.04 -1.35
N LEU A 196 16.59 5.30 -1.11
CA LEU A 196 17.58 6.32 -0.77
C LEU A 196 18.33 5.98 0.52
N VAL A 197 17.61 5.54 1.56
CA VAL A 197 18.25 5.13 2.83
C VAL A 197 19.20 3.95 2.60
N LEU A 198 18.78 2.95 1.84
CA LEU A 198 19.61 1.78 1.53
C LEU A 198 20.85 2.16 0.72
N VAL A 199 20.70 2.99 -0.31
CA VAL A 199 21.83 3.46 -1.14
C VAL A 199 22.79 4.33 -0.32
N MET A 200 22.28 5.23 0.53
CA MET A 200 23.12 6.02 1.42
C MET A 200 23.91 5.13 2.38
N ARG A 201 23.24 4.14 2.98
CA ARG A 201 23.89 3.17 3.87
C ARG A 201 24.96 2.36 3.13
N LYS A 202 24.66 1.88 1.92
CA LYS A 202 25.63 1.19 1.08
C LYS A 202 26.87 2.05 0.82
N ARG A 203 26.67 3.31 0.39
CA ARG A 203 27.77 4.24 0.13
C ARG A 203 28.62 4.55 1.36
N LEU A 204 28.00 4.64 2.56
CA LEU A 204 28.76 4.82 3.80
C LEU A 204 29.66 3.60 4.09
N ILE A 205 29.12 2.39 3.92
CA ILE A 205 29.91 1.16 4.09
C ILE A 205 31.06 1.10 3.09
N GLU A 206 30.78 1.40 1.81
CA GLU A 206 31.80 1.42 0.77
C GLU A 206 32.92 2.45 1.04
N ARG A 207 32.55 3.62 1.58
CA ARG A 207 33.52 4.67 1.94
C ARG A 207 34.36 4.33 3.18
N ASP A 208 33.71 3.78 4.20
CA ASP A 208 34.32 3.62 5.52
C ASP A 208 34.93 2.22 5.72
N SER A 209 34.73 1.28 4.78
CA SER A 209 35.22 -0.09 4.85
C SER A 209 36.12 -0.42 3.66
N ILE A 210 37.35 -0.82 3.94
CA ILE A 210 38.26 -1.37 2.92
C ILE A 210 38.01 -2.88 2.87
N GLY A 211 37.60 -3.39 1.71
CA GLY A 211 37.47 -4.82 1.44
C GLY A 211 38.79 -5.48 1.17
N ILE A 212 38.80 -6.80 1.23
CA ILE A 212 39.94 -7.60 0.79
C ILE A 212 39.72 -7.83 -0.71
N GLN A 213 40.68 -7.40 -1.53
CA GLN A 213 40.70 -7.72 -2.94
C GLN A 213 41.20 -9.15 -3.14
N HIS A 214 40.40 -9.98 -3.81
CA HIS A 214 40.73 -11.36 -4.12
C HIS A 214 41.19 -11.50 -5.59
N LYS A 215 42.15 -12.39 -5.83
CA LYS A 215 42.54 -12.78 -7.20
C LYS A 215 41.60 -13.89 -7.66
N VAL A 216 40.67 -13.56 -8.54
CA VAL A 216 39.56 -14.46 -8.93
C VAL A 216 39.90 -15.51 -10.00
N ASN A 217 41.11 -15.50 -10.55
CA ASN A 217 41.55 -16.43 -11.60
C ASN A 217 42.36 -17.61 -11.04
N GLY A 218 41.92 -18.18 -9.93
CA GLY A 218 42.63 -19.22 -9.22
C GLY A 218 42.39 -20.64 -9.77
N GLN A 219 43.31 -21.55 -9.46
CA GLN A 219 43.25 -22.95 -9.94
C GLN A 219 42.14 -23.75 -9.26
N LEU A 220 41.72 -23.41 -8.05
CA LEU A 220 40.69 -24.15 -7.31
C LEU A 220 39.32 -24.00 -7.97
N VAL A 221 38.97 -22.81 -8.41
CA VAL A 221 37.69 -22.55 -9.11
C VAL A 221 37.66 -23.31 -10.43
N ALA A 222 38.76 -23.25 -11.23
CA ALA A 222 38.84 -23.98 -12.49
C ALA A 222 38.72 -25.50 -12.29
N ARG A 223 39.42 -26.07 -11.30
CA ARG A 223 39.31 -27.50 -10.95
C ARG A 223 37.91 -27.88 -10.51
N PHE A 224 37.26 -27.03 -9.71
CA PHE A 224 35.90 -27.25 -9.26
C PHE A 224 34.92 -27.38 -10.45
N TYR A 225 35.01 -26.45 -11.42
CA TYR A 225 34.15 -26.53 -12.60
C TYR A 225 34.40 -27.77 -13.47
N GLN A 226 35.66 -28.21 -13.58
CA GLN A 226 36.02 -29.44 -14.33
C GLN A 226 35.44 -30.72 -13.71
N HIS A 227 35.18 -30.73 -12.38
CA HIS A 227 34.63 -31.89 -11.68
C HIS A 227 33.12 -31.87 -11.51
N LEU A 228 32.44 -30.82 -12.02
CA LEU A 228 30.97 -30.78 -12.00
C LEU A 228 30.40 -31.81 -12.98
N PRO A 229 29.41 -32.62 -12.57
CA PRO A 229 28.78 -33.62 -13.44
C PRO A 229 27.80 -33.00 -14.48
N TYR A 230 27.72 -31.69 -14.56
CA TYR A 230 26.84 -30.92 -15.45
C TYR A 230 27.46 -29.54 -15.75
N GLU A 231 27.00 -28.94 -16.82
CA GLU A 231 27.38 -27.58 -17.20
C GLU A 231 26.59 -26.53 -16.42
N LEU A 232 27.23 -25.41 -16.15
CA LEU A 232 26.57 -24.26 -15.51
C LEU A 232 25.61 -23.59 -16.51
N THR A 233 24.48 -23.14 -16.01
CA THR A 233 23.55 -22.36 -16.83
C THR A 233 24.11 -20.95 -17.11
N GLN A 234 23.63 -20.31 -18.19
CA GLN A 234 24.02 -18.93 -18.51
C GLN A 234 23.75 -17.93 -17.37
N ALA A 235 22.65 -18.15 -16.61
CA ALA A 235 22.33 -17.34 -15.45
C ALA A 235 23.35 -17.51 -14.33
N GLN A 236 23.82 -18.74 -14.07
CA GLN A 236 24.86 -19.03 -13.08
C GLN A 236 26.20 -18.41 -13.50
N HIS A 237 26.60 -18.54 -14.76
CA HIS A 237 27.82 -17.89 -15.28
C HIS A 237 27.79 -16.38 -15.10
N ARG A 238 26.67 -15.74 -15.44
CA ARG A 238 26.51 -14.28 -15.27
C ARG A 238 26.65 -13.86 -13.80
N VAL A 239 25.96 -14.56 -12.89
CA VAL A 239 26.00 -14.23 -11.46
C VAL A 239 27.38 -14.49 -10.86
N ILE A 240 28.07 -15.55 -11.27
CA ILE A 240 29.45 -15.84 -10.86
C ILE A 240 30.38 -14.72 -11.30
N ALA A 241 30.30 -14.31 -12.56
CA ALA A 241 31.13 -13.21 -13.08
C ALA A 241 30.89 -11.90 -12.33
N GLU A 242 29.64 -11.59 -11.95
CA GLU A 242 29.33 -10.43 -11.12
C GLU A 242 29.92 -10.53 -9.71
N ILE A 243 29.90 -11.72 -9.10
CA ILE A 243 30.50 -11.96 -7.77
C ILE A 243 32.02 -11.86 -7.85
N GLU A 244 32.65 -12.43 -8.87
CA GLU A 244 34.11 -12.34 -9.09
C GLU A 244 34.55 -10.88 -9.27
N ALA A 245 33.81 -10.08 -10.02
CA ALA A 245 34.09 -8.66 -10.18
C ALA A 245 34.01 -7.90 -8.83
N ASP A 246 33.03 -8.22 -7.99
CA ASP A 246 32.90 -7.65 -6.66
C ASP A 246 34.03 -8.10 -5.71
N LEU A 247 34.44 -9.38 -5.76
CA LEU A 247 35.55 -9.92 -4.96
C LEU A 247 36.90 -9.29 -5.35
N ALA A 248 37.07 -8.94 -6.60
CA ALA A 248 38.26 -8.22 -7.12
C ALA A 248 38.23 -6.72 -6.76
N SER A 249 37.12 -6.19 -6.27
CA SER A 249 36.98 -4.79 -5.87
C SER A 249 37.59 -4.51 -4.49
N PRO A 250 38.07 -3.27 -4.23
CA PRO A 250 38.53 -2.85 -2.92
C PRO A 250 37.38 -2.64 -1.91
N HIS A 251 36.14 -2.81 -2.33
CA HIS A 251 34.96 -2.63 -1.48
C HIS A 251 34.36 -3.97 -1.04
N PRO A 252 33.82 -4.06 0.19
CA PRO A 252 33.17 -5.29 0.66
C PRO A 252 31.95 -5.62 -0.19
N MET A 253 31.85 -6.88 -0.64
CA MET A 253 30.70 -7.35 -1.40
C MET A 253 29.48 -7.53 -0.48
N HIS A 254 28.33 -6.95 -0.89
CA HIS A 254 27.02 -7.12 -0.26
C HIS A 254 26.01 -7.52 -1.33
N ARG A 255 25.82 -8.82 -1.56
CA ARG A 255 24.86 -9.35 -2.53
C ARG A 255 23.89 -10.33 -1.91
N LEU A 256 22.65 -10.30 -2.35
CA LEU A 256 21.62 -11.31 -2.07
C LEU A 256 21.46 -12.18 -3.32
N LEU A 257 21.80 -13.47 -3.20
CA LEU A 257 21.55 -14.45 -4.27
C LEU A 257 20.13 -15.01 -4.12
N GLN A 258 19.27 -14.68 -5.08
CA GLN A 258 17.88 -15.13 -5.13
C GLN A 258 17.67 -16.10 -6.31
N GLY A 259 16.85 -17.12 -6.10
CA GLY A 259 16.46 -18.10 -7.10
C GLY A 259 15.58 -19.18 -6.50
N ASP A 260 14.92 -19.96 -7.33
CA ASP A 260 14.04 -21.06 -6.91
C ASP A 260 14.80 -22.20 -6.20
N VAL A 261 14.06 -23.09 -5.51
CA VAL A 261 14.62 -24.31 -4.94
C VAL A 261 15.15 -25.17 -6.09
N GLY A 262 16.40 -25.64 -5.97
CA GLY A 262 17.05 -26.41 -7.03
C GLY A 262 17.75 -25.57 -8.12
N ALA A 263 17.69 -24.24 -8.10
CA ALA A 263 18.37 -23.37 -9.07
C ALA A 263 19.92 -23.39 -9.00
N GLY A 264 20.51 -24.21 -8.14
CA GLY A 264 21.95 -24.32 -8.01
C GLY A 264 22.64 -23.17 -7.27
N LYS A 265 21.95 -22.46 -6.38
CA LYS A 265 22.54 -21.38 -5.55
C LYS A 265 23.77 -21.81 -4.79
N THR A 266 23.82 -23.07 -4.34
CA THR A 266 24.95 -23.64 -3.61
C THR A 266 26.23 -23.64 -4.44
N ILE A 267 26.14 -23.93 -5.73
CA ILE A 267 27.32 -23.95 -6.62
C ILE A 267 27.90 -22.54 -6.74
N VAL A 268 27.04 -21.54 -6.92
CA VAL A 268 27.46 -20.14 -6.97
C VAL A 268 28.13 -19.72 -5.67
N ALA A 269 27.59 -20.14 -4.51
CA ALA A 269 28.18 -19.86 -3.21
C ALA A 269 29.53 -20.56 -3.03
N VAL A 270 29.65 -21.84 -3.45
CA VAL A 270 30.92 -22.57 -3.40
C VAL A 270 31.95 -21.93 -4.30
N SER A 271 31.59 -21.51 -5.52
CA SER A 271 32.49 -20.79 -6.43
C SER A 271 33.05 -19.51 -5.80
N ALA A 272 32.18 -18.74 -5.15
CA ALA A 272 32.61 -17.52 -4.42
C ALA A 272 33.55 -17.82 -3.26
N MET A 273 33.30 -18.89 -2.50
CA MET A 273 34.18 -19.34 -1.41
C MET A 273 35.54 -19.79 -1.92
N LEU A 274 35.57 -20.57 -3.01
CA LEU A 274 36.81 -21.04 -3.61
C LEU A 274 37.62 -19.87 -4.16
N ALA A 275 36.98 -18.91 -4.85
CA ALA A 275 37.64 -17.69 -5.33
C ALA A 275 38.26 -16.87 -4.18
N ALA A 276 37.62 -16.83 -3.01
CA ALA A 276 38.15 -16.14 -1.84
C ALA A 276 39.32 -16.84 -1.14
N VAL A 277 39.44 -18.17 -1.29
CA VAL A 277 40.47 -19.00 -0.64
C VAL A 277 41.69 -19.24 -1.54
N ASP A 278 41.52 -19.14 -2.86
CA ASP A 278 42.52 -19.49 -3.89
C ASP A 278 43.69 -18.47 -4.00
N GLU A 279 43.89 -17.62 -2.99
CA GLU A 279 45.06 -16.74 -2.94
C GLU A 279 46.34 -17.56 -2.57
N PRO A 280 47.42 -17.45 -3.35
CA PRO A 280 48.70 -17.95 -2.92
C PRO A 280 49.09 -17.21 -1.64
N ARG A 281 49.14 -17.92 -0.52
CA ARG A 281 49.61 -17.37 0.77
C ARG A 281 51.02 -16.86 0.59
N SER A 282 51.21 -15.53 0.72
CA SER A 282 52.54 -14.97 0.87
C SER A 282 53.24 -15.60 2.09
N PRO A 283 54.46 -16.16 1.97
CA PRO A 283 55.13 -16.90 3.05
C PRO A 283 55.47 -16.06 4.27
N CYS A 284 55.21 -14.77 4.30
CA CYS A 284 55.65 -13.82 5.32
C CYS A 284 54.50 -13.19 6.16
N SER A 285 53.32 -13.79 6.21
CA SER A 285 52.29 -13.28 7.13
C SER A 285 52.26 -14.11 8.40
N PRO A 286 52.59 -13.52 9.61
CA PRO A 286 52.47 -14.26 10.87
C PRO A 286 51.02 -14.68 11.07
N LEU A 287 50.82 -15.98 11.36
CA LEU A 287 49.57 -16.62 11.68
C LEU A 287 48.86 -15.88 12.83
N LYS A 288 47.98 -14.95 12.50
CA LYS A 288 46.84 -14.70 13.38
C LYS A 288 45.81 -15.78 13.06
N PRO A 289 45.22 -16.47 14.11
CA PRO A 289 44.19 -17.47 13.87
C PRO A 289 43.10 -16.83 13.02
N PRO A 290 42.54 -17.53 12.06
CA PRO A 290 41.46 -16.97 11.24
C PRO A 290 40.24 -16.79 12.16
N LEU A 291 40.08 -15.61 12.71
CA LEU A 291 38.74 -15.10 12.87
C LEU A 291 38.14 -15.28 11.48
N LEU A 292 37.19 -16.19 11.35
CA LEU A 292 36.40 -16.36 10.14
C LEU A 292 36.12 -14.96 9.57
N LYS A 293 36.88 -14.62 8.52
CA LYS A 293 36.79 -13.25 7.96
C LYS A 293 35.33 -13.00 7.64
N PRO A 294 34.80 -11.77 7.79
CA PRO A 294 33.40 -11.46 7.56
C PRO A 294 32.84 -11.97 6.22
N SER A 295 33.69 -12.15 5.21
CA SER A 295 33.34 -12.71 3.90
C SER A 295 32.95 -14.21 3.96
N ALA A 296 33.60 -15.02 4.79
CA ALA A 296 33.24 -16.43 4.98
C ALA A 296 31.96 -16.57 5.83
N TYR A 297 31.73 -15.66 6.79
CA TYR A 297 30.48 -15.61 7.55
C TYR A 297 29.30 -15.17 6.66
N LEU A 298 29.52 -14.31 5.68
CA LEU A 298 28.49 -13.94 4.68
C LEU A 298 28.16 -15.11 3.75
N ALA A 299 29.15 -15.85 3.30
CA ALA A 299 28.94 -17.08 2.51
C ALA A 299 28.15 -18.13 3.30
N TYR A 300 28.43 -18.28 4.59
CA TYR A 300 27.68 -19.14 5.51
C TYR A 300 26.22 -18.70 5.68
N LYS A 301 25.97 -17.39 5.80
CA LYS A 301 24.61 -16.82 5.86
C LYS A 301 23.85 -16.96 4.56
N LEU A 302 24.53 -16.92 3.41
CA LEU A 302 23.93 -17.16 2.08
C LEU A 302 23.47 -18.61 1.88
N VAL A 303 24.17 -19.56 2.51
CA VAL A 303 23.85 -21.01 2.42
C VAL A 303 22.74 -21.40 3.41
N LEU A 304 22.66 -20.79 4.58
CA LEU A 304 21.71 -21.17 5.63
C LEU A 304 20.45 -20.29 5.70
N GLY A 305 20.35 -19.23 4.92
CA GLY A 305 19.22 -18.30 4.94
C GLY A 305 17.91 -18.82 4.34
N SER A 306 17.77 -20.11 4.10
CA SER A 306 16.56 -20.72 3.53
C SER A 306 15.78 -21.65 4.49
N ASN A 307 16.18 -21.76 5.76
CA ASN A 307 15.39 -22.52 6.74
C ASN A 307 15.63 -21.96 8.16
N LEU A 308 14.94 -20.90 8.53
CA LEU A 308 14.46 -20.59 9.88
C LEU A 308 13.31 -19.58 9.77
#